data_608aa2e742de4136fe36b873d84f6a0e
#
_entry.id   608aa2e742de4136fe36b873d84f6a0e
#
_cell.length_a   1.000
_cell.length_b   1.000
_cell.length_c   1.000
_cell.angle_alpha   90.00
_cell.angle_beta   90.00
_cell.angle_gamma   90.00
#
_symmetry.space_group_name_H-M   'P 1'
#
loop_
_entity.id
_entity.type
_entity.pdbx_description
1 polymer ?
#
loop_
_entity_poly.entity_id
_entity_poly.type
_entity_poly.pdbx_seq_one_letter_code
_entity_poly.pdbx_strand_id
1 'polypeptide(L)'
;DGPKKNPSTKSLFQWMIDNNSQKDKWTKVYRPKSAYNPVKSANWGINNIRGKNFSYNIIGATTKLNPTYCSKIAFQCYWFTNNGKGMVLPSLVAPYALPNVFVDYGQADHVATWTWRNIA
;
A
#
# COMPACT_ATOMS: atom_id res chain seq x y z
N ASP A 1 -4.04 -5.73 7.34
CA ASP A 1 -3.95 -7.15 7.60
C ASP A 1 -2.72 -7.39 8.46
N GLY A 2 -2.27 -8.57 8.64
CA GLY A 2 -1.18 -8.81 9.56
C GLY A 2 -0.61 -10.23 9.44
N PRO A 3 0.28 -10.62 10.35
CA PRO A 3 1.07 -11.84 10.22
C PRO A 3 0.30 -13.15 10.07
N LYS A 4 -0.94 -13.23 10.46
CA LYS A 4 -1.74 -14.45 10.39
C LYS A 4 -2.92 -14.35 9.46
N LYS A 5 -2.92 -13.35 8.57
CA LYS A 5 -4.02 -13.11 7.64
C LYS A 5 -3.52 -13.02 6.22
N ASN A 6 -4.29 -13.59 5.29
CA ASN A 6 -4.02 -13.42 3.88
C ASN A 6 -4.29 -11.97 3.45
N PRO A 7 -3.62 -11.47 2.42
CA PRO A 7 -3.94 -10.15 1.86
C PRO A 7 -5.41 -10.06 1.48
N SER A 8 -6.03 -8.95 1.84
CA SER A 8 -7.45 -8.74 1.60
C SER A 8 -7.74 -7.28 1.24
N THR A 9 -8.98 -7.01 0.84
CA THR A 9 -9.47 -5.65 0.61
C THR A 9 -10.57 -5.31 1.61
N LYS A 10 -10.69 -4.03 1.94
CA LYS A 10 -11.81 -3.50 2.72
C LYS A 10 -12.23 -2.16 2.16
N SER A 11 -13.44 -1.72 2.44
CA SER A 11 -13.90 -0.39 2.04
C SER A 11 -13.09 0.69 2.76
N LEU A 12 -12.98 1.87 2.15
CA LEU A 12 -12.34 3.02 2.77
C LEU A 12 -13.05 3.42 4.08
N PHE A 13 -14.37 3.35 4.08
CA PHE A 13 -15.17 3.66 5.28
C PHE A 13 -14.81 2.72 6.44
N GLN A 14 -14.74 1.41 6.18
CA GLN A 14 -14.36 0.44 7.21
C GLN A 14 -12.93 0.66 7.68
N TRP A 15 -12.01 0.99 6.77
CA TRP A 15 -10.64 1.34 7.13
C TRP A 15 -10.61 2.52 8.10
N MET A 16 -11.41 3.55 7.84
CA MET A 16 -11.46 4.74 8.69
C MET A 16 -12.00 4.41 10.06
N ILE A 17 -13.06 3.59 10.15
CA ILE A 17 -13.58 3.14 11.43
C ILE A 17 -12.49 2.38 12.22
N ASP A 18 -11.81 1.45 11.57
CA ASP A 18 -10.83 0.59 12.22
C ASP A 18 -9.60 1.37 12.71
N ASN A 19 -9.22 2.44 12.01
CA ASN A 19 -7.93 3.11 12.23
C ASN A 19 -8.05 4.53 12.78
N ASN A 20 -9.20 5.21 12.65
CA ASN A 20 -9.35 6.62 13.02
C ASN A 20 -10.35 6.86 14.14
N SER A 21 -11.09 5.86 14.60
CA SER A 21 -12.13 6.04 15.61
C SER A 21 -11.57 6.41 16.98
N GLN A 22 -10.31 6.18 17.23
CA GLN A 22 -9.65 6.55 18.48
C GLN A 22 -9.10 7.97 18.40
N LYS A 23 -9.11 8.66 19.55
CA LYS A 23 -8.53 10.00 19.67
C LYS A 23 -7.08 10.02 19.16
N ASP A 24 -6.73 11.11 18.47
CA ASP A 24 -5.40 11.38 17.93
C ASP A 24 -4.95 10.43 16.79
N LYS A 25 -5.87 9.68 16.21
CA LYS A 25 -5.62 8.91 15.00
C LYS A 25 -6.07 9.66 13.77
N TRP A 26 -5.34 9.50 12.68
CA TRP A 26 -5.69 10.12 11.40
C TRP A 26 -5.30 9.21 10.24
N THR A 27 -5.91 9.50 9.08
CA THR A 27 -5.56 8.88 7.79
C THR A 27 -5.32 9.97 6.77
N LYS A 28 -4.18 9.94 6.11
CA LYS A 28 -3.89 10.80 4.96
C LYS A 28 -4.06 10.00 3.68
N VAL A 29 -4.73 10.60 2.71
CA VAL A 29 -5.00 9.96 1.41
C VAL A 29 -4.19 10.67 0.34
N TYR A 30 -3.46 9.89 -0.45
CA TYR A 30 -2.67 10.36 -1.57
C TYR A 30 -3.15 9.70 -2.85
N ARG A 31 -3.13 10.47 -3.94
CA ARG A 31 -3.47 9.95 -5.27
C ARG A 31 -2.21 9.91 -6.12
N PRO A 32 -1.81 8.72 -6.60
CA PRO A 32 -0.65 8.61 -7.49
C PRO A 32 -0.88 9.38 -8.78
N LYS A 33 0.22 9.89 -9.37
CA LYS A 33 0.20 10.50 -10.70
C LYS A 33 -0.37 9.51 -11.72
N SER A 34 -1.12 10.01 -12.70
CA SER A 34 -1.79 9.17 -13.70
C SER A 34 -0.82 8.31 -14.53
N ALA A 35 0.43 8.76 -14.69
CA ALA A 35 1.48 8.00 -15.37
C ALA A 35 1.77 6.63 -14.73
N TYR A 36 1.41 6.43 -13.46
CA TYR A 36 1.59 5.16 -12.77
C TYR A 36 0.38 4.23 -12.87
N ASN A 37 -0.62 4.59 -13.66
CA ASN A 37 -1.80 3.75 -13.92
C ASN A 37 -2.46 3.21 -12.63
N PRO A 38 -2.96 4.09 -11.74
CA PRO A 38 -3.40 3.65 -10.41
C PRO A 38 -4.52 2.61 -10.43
N VAL A 39 -5.46 2.68 -11.37
CA VAL A 39 -6.55 1.70 -11.49
C VAL A 39 -6.01 0.33 -11.90
N LYS A 40 -5.13 0.28 -12.90
CA LYS A 40 -4.47 -0.97 -13.33
C LYS A 40 -3.62 -1.54 -12.20
N SER A 41 -2.93 -0.69 -11.46
CA SER A 41 -2.08 -1.09 -10.35
C SER A 41 -2.92 -1.72 -9.22
N ALA A 42 -4.05 -1.13 -8.88
CA ALA A 42 -4.97 -1.70 -7.91
C ALA A 42 -5.52 -3.05 -8.38
N ASN A 43 -5.92 -3.15 -9.63
CA ASN A 43 -6.41 -4.40 -10.21
C ASN A 43 -5.35 -5.49 -10.24
N TRP A 44 -4.10 -5.13 -10.48
CA TRP A 44 -3.00 -6.09 -10.40
C TRP A 44 -2.91 -6.70 -9.00
N GLY A 45 -3.01 -5.88 -7.94
CA GLY A 45 -3.03 -6.35 -6.57
C GLY A 45 -4.21 -7.28 -6.27
N ILE A 46 -5.41 -6.92 -6.75
CA ILE A 46 -6.60 -7.74 -6.61
C ILE A 46 -6.41 -9.11 -7.27
N ASN A 47 -5.85 -9.14 -8.46
CA ASN A 47 -5.72 -10.38 -9.26
C ASN A 47 -4.55 -11.26 -8.83
N ASN A 48 -3.49 -10.68 -8.25
CA ASN A 48 -2.23 -11.39 -8.01
C ASN A 48 -1.88 -11.56 -6.53
N ILE A 49 -2.44 -10.76 -5.65
CA ILE A 49 -2.06 -10.76 -4.23
C ILE A 49 -3.25 -11.07 -3.32
N ARG A 50 -4.42 -10.47 -3.56
CA ARG A 50 -5.58 -10.63 -2.70
C ARG A 50 -5.96 -12.10 -2.54
N GLY A 51 -6.12 -12.55 -1.30
CA GLY A 51 -6.55 -13.90 -0.96
C GLY A 51 -5.47 -14.97 -1.12
N LYS A 52 -4.25 -14.61 -1.53
CA LYS A 52 -3.16 -15.59 -1.65
C LYS A 52 -2.62 -15.95 -0.28
N ASN A 53 -2.21 -17.20 -0.13
CA ASN A 53 -1.65 -17.70 1.12
C ASN A 53 -0.14 -17.43 1.18
N PHE A 54 0.23 -16.13 1.28
CA PHE A 54 1.62 -15.71 1.40
C PHE A 54 2.04 -15.60 2.87
N SER A 55 3.29 -15.96 3.16
CA SER A 55 3.86 -15.73 4.49
C SER A 55 4.04 -14.23 4.73
N TYR A 56 3.76 -13.78 5.94
CA TYR A 56 4.02 -12.39 6.33
C TYR A 56 5.42 -12.28 6.89
N ASN A 57 6.30 -11.61 6.17
CA ASN A 57 7.68 -11.39 6.59
C ASN A 57 8.30 -10.24 5.79
N ILE A 58 9.15 -9.45 6.42
CA ILE A 58 9.87 -8.35 5.78
C ILE A 58 11.16 -8.80 5.09
N ILE A 59 11.50 -10.09 5.17
CA ILE A 59 12.69 -10.66 4.53
C ILE A 59 12.38 -11.01 3.07
N GLY A 60 13.38 -10.89 2.22
CA GLY A 60 13.29 -11.26 0.82
C GLY A 60 13.26 -10.05 -0.11
N ALA A 61 13.50 -10.31 -1.39
CA ALA A 61 13.53 -9.26 -2.41
C ALA A 61 12.16 -8.59 -2.57
N THR A 62 12.14 -7.27 -2.76
CA THR A 62 10.89 -6.50 -2.94
C THR A 62 10.12 -6.88 -4.19
N THR A 63 10.77 -7.48 -5.18
CA THR A 63 10.15 -7.96 -6.42
C THR A 63 9.64 -9.40 -6.33
N LYS A 64 9.88 -10.11 -5.23
CA LYS A 64 9.40 -11.48 -5.03
C LYS A 64 8.07 -11.47 -4.30
N LEU A 65 7.07 -12.23 -4.80
CA LEU A 65 5.71 -12.18 -4.25
C LEU A 65 5.60 -12.73 -2.83
N ASN A 66 6.28 -13.81 -2.52
CA ASN A 66 6.23 -14.46 -1.21
C ASN A 66 7.64 -14.53 -0.61
N PRO A 67 7.88 -14.10 0.63
CA PRO A 67 6.90 -13.55 1.59
C PRO A 67 6.46 -12.13 1.25
N THR A 68 5.41 -11.65 1.92
CA THR A 68 4.86 -10.31 1.68
C THR A 68 4.66 -9.53 2.98
N TYR A 69 4.43 -8.22 2.86
CA TYR A 69 4.04 -7.32 3.95
C TYR A 69 3.36 -6.08 3.34
N CYS A 70 2.69 -5.26 4.16
CA CYS A 70 1.76 -4.25 3.69
C CYS A 70 2.34 -3.26 2.66
N SER A 71 3.47 -2.63 2.94
CA SER A 71 4.07 -1.65 2.03
C SER A 71 4.73 -2.30 0.81
N LYS A 72 5.18 -3.54 0.92
CA LYS A 72 5.65 -4.32 -0.24
C LYS A 72 4.54 -4.56 -1.25
N ILE A 73 3.32 -4.83 -0.77
CA ILE A 73 2.15 -4.97 -1.65
C ILE A 73 1.94 -3.69 -2.46
N ALA A 74 1.97 -2.54 -1.80
CA ALA A 74 1.81 -1.25 -2.49
C ALA A 74 2.91 -1.04 -3.54
N PHE A 75 4.17 -1.32 -3.19
CA PHE A 75 5.28 -1.23 -4.14
C PHE A 75 5.06 -2.13 -5.36
N GLN A 76 4.70 -3.39 -5.14
CA GLN A 76 4.55 -4.37 -6.21
C GLN A 76 3.39 -4.07 -7.15
N CYS A 77 2.29 -3.52 -6.65
CA CYS A 77 1.16 -3.12 -7.49
C CYS A 77 1.60 -2.16 -8.61
N TYR A 78 2.44 -1.19 -8.29
CA TYR A 78 2.96 -0.24 -9.28
C TYR A 78 4.11 -0.82 -10.11
N TRP A 79 5.02 -1.52 -9.47
CA TRP A 79 6.18 -2.11 -10.12
C TRP A 79 5.79 -3.06 -11.25
N PHE A 80 4.94 -4.03 -10.97
CA PHE A 80 4.56 -5.03 -11.96
C PHE A 80 3.59 -4.50 -13.02
N THR A 81 2.75 -3.54 -12.67
CA THR A 81 1.83 -2.92 -13.64
C THR A 81 2.57 -2.04 -14.65
N ASN A 82 3.62 -1.36 -14.22
CA ASN A 82 4.31 -0.34 -15.01
C ASN A 82 5.69 -0.79 -15.52
N ASN A 83 5.90 -2.09 -15.71
CA ASN A 83 7.11 -2.67 -16.26
C ASN A 83 8.39 -2.22 -15.52
N GLY A 84 8.36 -2.25 -14.19
CA GLY A 84 9.48 -1.85 -13.37
C GLY A 84 9.61 -0.35 -13.11
N LYS A 85 8.59 0.44 -13.47
CA LYS A 85 8.51 1.86 -13.11
C LYS A 85 7.60 2.02 -11.90
N GLY A 86 8.14 1.72 -10.72
CA GLY A 86 7.40 1.85 -9.49
C GLY A 86 7.11 3.31 -9.13
N MET A 87 6.14 3.53 -8.25
CA MET A 87 5.80 4.84 -7.72
C MET A 87 6.97 5.47 -6.94
N VAL A 88 7.84 4.63 -6.43
CA VAL A 88 9.12 5.03 -5.82
C VAL A 88 10.26 4.26 -6.48
N LEU A 89 11.46 4.84 -6.45
CA LEU A 89 12.64 4.19 -7.02
C LEU A 89 13.00 2.92 -6.23
N PRO A 90 13.44 1.85 -6.90
CA PRO A 90 13.84 0.62 -6.22
C PRO A 90 14.91 0.82 -5.15
N SER A 91 15.84 1.74 -5.36
CA SER A 91 16.88 2.07 -4.37
C SER A 91 16.33 2.61 -3.06
N LEU A 92 15.14 3.23 -3.07
CA LEU A 92 14.48 3.77 -1.88
C LEU A 92 13.73 2.69 -1.09
N VAL A 93 13.46 1.54 -1.68
CA VAL A 93 12.74 0.44 -1.03
C VAL A 93 13.62 -0.77 -0.75
N ALA A 94 14.92 -0.69 -1.04
CA ALA A 94 15.88 -1.73 -0.71
C ALA A 94 16.51 -1.44 0.66
N PRO A 95 16.66 -2.44 1.55
CA PRO A 95 16.18 -3.81 1.42
C PRO A 95 14.68 -3.99 1.73
N TYR A 96 14.03 -2.97 2.28
CA TYR A 96 12.63 -3.03 2.70
C TYR A 96 11.83 -1.88 2.11
N ALA A 97 10.60 -2.15 1.69
CA ALA A 97 9.64 -1.11 1.31
C ALA A 97 8.99 -0.53 2.56
N LEU A 98 9.56 0.53 3.11
CA LEU A 98 9.02 1.19 4.30
C LEU A 98 7.85 2.11 3.93
N PRO A 99 6.77 2.16 4.74
CA PRO A 99 5.58 2.94 4.39
C PRO A 99 5.84 4.43 4.14
N ASN A 100 6.70 5.07 4.93
CA ASN A 100 6.97 6.51 4.80
C ASN A 100 7.67 6.88 3.49
N VAL A 101 8.35 5.95 2.83
CA VAL A 101 9.00 6.21 1.53
C VAL A 101 7.96 6.62 0.47
N PHE A 102 6.77 6.04 0.51
CA PHE A 102 5.70 6.37 -0.43
C PHE A 102 5.16 7.79 -0.22
N VAL A 103 5.19 8.28 1.00
CA VAL A 103 4.78 9.65 1.33
C VAL A 103 5.87 10.66 0.98
N ASP A 104 7.12 10.38 1.35
CA ASP A 104 8.22 11.33 1.25
C ASP A 104 8.79 11.43 -0.16
N TYR A 105 8.82 10.33 -0.90
CA TYR A 105 9.47 10.23 -2.21
C TYR A 105 8.55 9.73 -3.32
N GLY A 106 7.36 9.29 -2.98
CA GLY A 106 6.39 8.77 -3.94
C GLY A 106 5.83 9.88 -4.84
N GLN A 107 5.52 9.53 -6.08
CA GLN A 107 4.91 10.44 -7.06
C GLN A 107 3.39 10.46 -6.87
N ALA A 108 2.94 11.08 -5.78
CA ALA A 108 1.53 11.15 -5.43
C ALA A 108 1.18 12.51 -4.83
N ASP A 109 -0.04 12.95 -5.06
CA ASP A 109 -0.56 14.21 -4.53
C ASP A 109 -1.44 13.94 -3.31
N HIS A 110 -1.26 14.73 -2.27
CA HIS A 110 -2.13 14.69 -1.10
C HIS A 110 -3.53 15.18 -1.48
N VAL A 111 -4.57 14.39 -1.20
CA VAL A 111 -5.96 14.71 -1.56
C VAL A 111 -6.82 15.01 -0.36
N ALA A 112 -6.61 14.32 0.76
CA ALA A 112 -7.44 14.49 1.95
C ALA A 112 -6.71 14.03 3.21
N THR A 113 -7.09 14.62 4.33
CA THR A 113 -6.72 14.14 5.66
C THR A 113 -8.00 13.97 6.48
N TRP A 114 -8.22 12.76 6.99
CA TRP A 114 -9.31 12.48 7.92
C TRP A 114 -8.76 12.23 9.30
N THR A 115 -9.40 12.85 10.30
CA THR A 115 -9.03 12.68 11.70
C THR A 115 -10.11 11.86 12.42
N TRP A 116 -9.84 11.50 13.65
CA TRP A 116 -10.83 10.82 14.51
C TRP A 116 -12.14 11.61 14.65
N ARG A 117 -12.11 12.94 14.50
CA ARG A 117 -13.29 13.80 14.56
C ARG A 117 -14.25 13.61 13.39
N ASN A 118 -13.74 13.17 12.24
CA ASN A 118 -14.55 12.92 11.05
C ASN A 118 -15.37 11.62 11.15
N ILE A 119 -15.03 10.75 12.09
CA ILE A 119 -15.66 9.43 12.30
C ILE A 119 -16.69 9.48 13.44
N ALA A 120 -16.51 10.37 14.36
CA ALA A 120 -17.33 10.49 15.56
C ALA A 120 -18.81 10.77 15.27
#